data_9ee27c726e215ab98d34473eccb59928
#
_entry.id   9ee27c726e215ab98d34473eccb59928
#
_cell.length_a   1.000
_cell.length_b   1.000
_cell.length_c   1.000
_cell.angle_alpha   90.00
_cell.angle_beta   90.00
_cell.angle_gamma   90.00
#
_symmetry.space_group_name_H-M   'P 1'
#
loop_
_entity.id
_entity.type
_entity.pdbx_description
1 polymer ?
#
loop_
_entity_poly.entity_id
_entity_poly.type
_entity_poly.pdbx_seq_one_letter_code
_entity_poly.pdbx_strand_id
1 'polypeptide(L)' 'MTNLSLKLQDSIFKETEAILERLKKSRNAYINEALEHYNALQKRRLLALELEVEAKLAAESSREVLQEMEHLEDEIA' A
#
# COMPACT_ATOMS: atom_id res chain seq x y z
N MET A 1 -11.18 -16.04 -12.89
CA MET A 1 -10.08 -15.09 -13.02
C MET A 1 -10.50 -13.94 -13.94
N THR A 2 -10.21 -12.71 -13.56
CA THR A 2 -10.63 -11.54 -14.32
C THR A 2 -9.51 -11.11 -15.27
N ASN A 3 -9.86 -10.84 -16.52
CA ASN A 3 -8.93 -10.30 -17.49
C ASN A 3 -8.97 -8.78 -17.47
N LEU A 4 -7.81 -8.15 -17.29
CA LEU A 4 -7.68 -6.69 -17.26
C LEU A 4 -6.66 -6.23 -18.28
N SER A 5 -6.99 -5.15 -18.98
CA SER A 5 -6.03 -4.43 -19.78
C SER A 5 -5.28 -3.47 -18.85
N LEU A 6 -3.96 -3.56 -18.85
CA LEU A 6 -3.12 -2.76 -17.97
C LEU A 6 -2.15 -1.92 -18.77
N LYS A 7 -2.16 -0.61 -18.51
CA LYS A 7 -1.19 0.32 -19.12
C LYS A 7 -0.07 0.56 -18.13
N LEU A 8 1.16 0.28 -18.54
CA LEU A 8 2.35 0.49 -17.73
C LEU A 8 3.21 1.61 -18.31
N GLN A 9 3.83 2.37 -17.42
CA GLN A 9 4.85 3.33 -17.84
C GLN A 9 6.04 2.57 -18.41
N ASP A 10 6.67 3.13 -19.44
CA ASP A 10 7.77 2.48 -20.14
C ASP A 10 8.92 2.10 -19.20
N SER A 11 9.29 2.97 -18.28
CA SER A 11 10.35 2.72 -17.32
C SER A 11 10.03 1.53 -16.42
N ILE A 12 8.80 1.44 -15.93
CA ILE A 12 8.35 0.35 -15.09
C ILE A 12 8.29 -0.95 -15.88
N PHE A 13 7.82 -0.88 -17.11
CA PHE A 13 7.75 -2.05 -17.98
C PHE A 13 9.13 -2.64 -18.25
N LYS A 14 10.09 -1.79 -18.61
CA LYS A 14 11.47 -2.24 -18.87
C LYS A 14 12.11 -2.89 -17.65
N GLU A 15 11.94 -2.27 -16.50
CA GLU A 15 12.46 -2.80 -15.25
C GLU A 15 11.82 -4.14 -14.91
N THR A 16 10.50 -4.24 -15.08
CA THR A 16 9.75 -5.47 -14.83
C THR A 16 10.21 -6.60 -15.73
N GLU A 17 10.38 -6.32 -17.02
CA GLU A 17 10.85 -7.35 -17.97
C GLU A 17 12.26 -7.85 -17.62
N ALA A 18 13.14 -6.94 -17.20
CA ALA A 18 14.48 -7.32 -16.79
C ALA A 18 14.46 -8.23 -15.56
N ILE A 19 13.61 -7.94 -14.61
CA ILE A 19 13.43 -8.74 -13.40
C ILE A 19 12.86 -10.12 -13.73
N LEU A 20 11.83 -10.15 -14.58
CA LEU A 20 11.19 -11.40 -14.97
C LEU A 20 12.13 -12.35 -15.69
N GLU A 21 13.02 -11.80 -16.50
CA GLU A 21 14.02 -12.59 -17.19
C GLU A 21 14.96 -13.31 -16.20
N ARG A 22 15.31 -12.64 -15.12
CA ARG A 22 16.16 -13.22 -14.08
C ARG A 22 15.42 -14.21 -13.19
N LEU A 23 14.18 -13.92 -12.85
CA LEU A 23 13.37 -14.78 -11.98
C LEU A 23 12.75 -15.94 -12.72
N LYS A 24 12.68 -15.88 -14.04
CA LYS A 24 12.00 -16.87 -14.89
C LYS A 24 10.55 -17.12 -14.46
N LYS A 25 9.88 -16.06 -14.12
CA LYS A 25 8.49 -16.07 -13.68
C LYS A 25 7.61 -15.48 -14.78
N SER A 26 6.38 -15.95 -14.93
CA SER A 26 5.46 -15.39 -15.91
C SER A 26 5.07 -13.96 -15.51
N ARG A 27 4.81 -13.13 -16.52
CA ARG A 27 4.39 -11.75 -16.30
C ARG A 27 3.10 -11.71 -15.47
N ASN A 28 2.16 -12.57 -15.81
CA ASN A 28 0.88 -12.64 -15.12
C ASN A 28 1.04 -13.02 -13.63
N ALA A 29 1.86 -14.02 -13.34
CA ALA A 29 2.13 -14.42 -11.96
C ALA A 29 2.81 -13.31 -11.17
N TYR A 30 3.77 -12.63 -11.77
CA TYR A 30 4.49 -11.53 -11.14
C TYR A 30 3.56 -10.37 -10.78
N ILE A 31 2.70 -9.98 -11.73
CA ILE A 31 1.75 -8.88 -11.52
C ILE A 31 0.74 -9.23 -10.42
N ASN A 32 0.21 -10.44 -10.43
CA ASN A 32 -0.73 -10.87 -9.39
C ASN A 32 -0.09 -10.88 -8.01
N GLU A 33 1.12 -11.38 -7.92
CA GLU A 33 1.88 -11.40 -6.67
C GLU A 33 2.19 -9.98 -6.19
N ALA A 34 2.61 -9.11 -7.10
CA ALA A 34 2.90 -7.72 -6.78
C ALA A 34 1.67 -7.00 -6.24
N LEU A 35 0.51 -7.18 -6.88
CA LEU A 35 -0.73 -6.57 -6.45
C LEU A 35 -1.20 -7.14 -5.10
N GLU A 36 -1.00 -8.42 -4.87
CA GLU A 36 -1.32 -9.03 -3.58
C GLU A 36 -0.54 -8.36 -2.45
N HIS A 37 0.76 -8.16 -2.64
CA HIS A 37 1.60 -7.48 -1.66
C HIS A 37 1.21 -6.02 -1.48
N TYR A 38 0.99 -5.32 -2.57
CA TYR A 38 0.62 -3.91 -2.51
C TYR A 38 -0.76 -3.70 -1.87
N ASN A 39 -1.70 -4.58 -2.18
CA ASN A 39 -3.04 -4.53 -1.58
C ASN A 39 -2.97 -4.77 -0.07
N ALA A 40 -2.14 -5.70 0.38
CA ALA A 40 -1.94 -5.94 1.80
C ALA A 40 -1.40 -4.70 2.50
N LEU A 41 -0.44 -4.01 1.88
CA LEU A 41 0.10 -2.77 2.39
C LEU A 41 -0.98 -1.68 2.47
N GLN A 42 -1.77 -1.53 1.42
CA GLN A 42 -2.85 -0.53 1.39
C GLN A 42 -3.93 -0.82 2.43
N LYS A 43 -4.28 -2.08 2.63
CA LYS A 43 -5.23 -2.48 3.67
C LYS A 43 -4.75 -2.05 5.05
N ARG A 44 -3.45 -2.23 5.33
CA ARG A 44 -2.86 -1.80 6.59
C ARG A 44 -2.95 -0.29 6.77
N ARG A 45 -2.66 0.45 5.70
CA ARG A 45 -2.74 1.92 5.73
C ARG A 45 -4.17 2.40 5.95
N LEU A 46 -5.13 1.79 5.29
CA LEU A 46 -6.54 2.13 5.45
C LEU A 46 -7.03 1.82 6.87
N LEU A 47 -6.63 0.67 7.41
CA LEU A 47 -6.98 0.31 8.77
C LEU A 47 -6.37 1.30 9.78
N ALA A 48 -5.13 1.71 9.58
CA ALA A 48 -4.48 2.70 10.42
C ALA A 48 -5.23 4.04 10.39
N LEU A 49 -5.70 4.46 9.21
CA LEU A 49 -6.48 5.67 9.06
C LEU A 49 -7.84 5.57 9.77
N GLU A 50 -8.50 4.43 9.67
CA GLU A 50 -9.77 4.18 10.38
C GLU A 50 -9.58 4.24 11.88
N LEU A 51 -8.54 3.60 12.41
CA LEU A 51 -8.20 3.63 13.81
C LEU A 51 -7.86 5.04 14.28
N GLU A 52 -7.18 5.79 13.45
CA GLU A 52 -6.85 7.18 13.72
C GLU A 52 -8.10 8.05 13.83
N VAL A 53 -9.03 7.89 12.91
CA VAL A 53 -10.31 8.61 12.93
C VAL A 53 -11.10 8.24 14.19
N GLU A 54 -11.21 6.96 14.52
CA GLU A 54 -11.89 6.48 15.72
C GLU A 54 -11.24 7.05 16.98
N ALA A 55 -9.92 7.06 17.03
CA ALA A 55 -9.19 7.61 18.16
C ALA A 55 -9.41 9.11 18.29
N LYS A 56 -9.46 9.85 17.18
CA LYS A 56 -9.77 11.28 17.19
C LYS A 56 -11.18 11.55 17.71
N LEU A 57 -12.15 10.75 17.29
CA LEU A 57 -13.53 10.87 17.76
C LEU A 57 -13.64 10.56 19.26
N ALA A 58 -12.93 9.53 19.72
CA ALA A 58 -12.88 9.16 21.12
C ALA A 58 -12.11 10.17 21.96
N ALA A 59 -11.15 10.85 21.35
CA ALA A 59 -10.23 11.75 22.03
C ALA A 59 -10.58 13.24 21.90
N GLU A 60 -11.79 13.58 21.48
CA GLU A 60 -12.23 14.97 21.42
C GLU A 60 -12.10 15.68 22.76
N SER A 61 -12.05 14.91 23.85
CA SER A 61 -11.85 15.41 25.19
C SER A 61 -10.37 15.39 25.65
N SER A 62 -9.44 14.89 24.83
CA SER A 62 -8.03 14.76 25.24
C SER A 62 -7.08 15.21 24.12
N ARG A 63 -6.39 16.32 24.38
CA ARG A 63 -5.39 16.86 23.45
C ARG A 63 -4.11 16.04 23.40
N GLU A 64 -3.81 15.32 24.47
CA GLU A 64 -2.60 14.51 24.54
C GLU A 64 -2.62 13.38 23.50
N VAL A 65 -3.75 12.77 23.31
CA VAL A 65 -3.92 11.69 22.31
C VAL A 65 -3.74 12.24 20.91
N LEU A 66 -4.23 13.44 20.62
CA LEU A 66 -4.05 14.08 19.33
C LEU A 66 -2.58 14.31 18.99
N GLN A 67 -1.78 14.73 19.97
CA GLN A 67 -0.35 14.93 19.78
C GLN A 67 0.37 13.62 19.48
N GLU A 68 0.03 12.55 20.17
CA GLU A 68 0.60 11.24 19.90
C GLU A 68 0.26 10.75 18.50
N MET A 69 -0.95 11.02 18.02
CA MET A 69 -1.36 10.65 16.67
C MET A 69 -0.61 11.43 15.60
N GLU A 70 -0.32 12.69 15.83
CA GLU A 70 0.50 13.49 14.91
C GLU A 70 1.90 12.91 14.78
N HIS A 71 2.49 12.46 15.88
CA HIS A 71 3.78 11.77 15.87
C HIS A 71 3.75 10.48 15.06
N LEU A 72 2.70 9.70 15.20
CA LEU A 72 2.54 8.46 14.45
C LEU A 72 2.42 8.72 12.95
N GLU A 73 1.75 9.78 12.54
CA GLU A 73 1.66 10.17 11.15
C GLU A 73 3.04 10.49 10.56
N ASP A 74 3.86 11.19 11.31
CA ASP A 74 5.23 11.53 10.90
C ASP A 74 6.09 10.29 10.71
N GLU A 75 5.92 9.28 11.54
CA GLU A 75 6.66 8.02 11.44
C GLU A 75 6.23 7.19 10.25
N ILE A 76 4.97 7.25 9.85
CA ILE A 76 4.44 6.49 8.72
C ILE A 76 4.78 7.13 7.38
N ALA A 77 4.92 8.41 7.36
CA ALA A 77 5.29 9.15 6.16
C ALA A 77 6.78 8.99 5.80
#